data_7c7a90a77ab2c26930d3410e09734537
#
_entry.id   7c7a90a77ab2c26930d3410e09734537
#
_cell.length_a   1.000
_cell.length_b   1.000
_cell.length_c   1.000
_cell.angle_alpha   90.00
_cell.angle_beta   90.00
_cell.angle_gamma   90.00
#
_symmetry.space_group_name_H-M   'P 1'
#
loop_
_entity.id
_entity.type
_entity.pdbx_description
1 polymer ?
#
loop_
_entity_poly.entity_id
_entity_poly.type
_entity_poly.pdbx_seq_one_letter_code
_entity_poly.pdbx_strand_id
1 'polypeptide(L)'
;VLLSNLGYSLTGEIFNLSAEEVATETAIALQAEKLILMIPRPGVLDDDGSLVASLSGDDARFYADKLAKLDEESQCISRALDTCLRAYSNKVHRSHLISFKENGALIRELFTRQGNGTLISSDSFEDLRVATVEDVAGILKLIRPLEEKGSLVERSRELLETEIDNFKIVELEDSVIACAALYPIGEDFAEVACIAIDNSFQKNGYGDRLLSSLESQAKAAGIKKIFVLTTVASHWFLGKGFLEVELTDLPKQRHGLYNYQRKSKALLKVL
;
A
#
# COMPACT_ATOMS: atom_id res chain seq x y z
N VAL A 1 -19.10 17.29 19.47
CA VAL A 1 -18.60 17.74 20.78
C VAL A 1 -17.33 18.54 20.59
N LEU A 2 -17.20 19.68 21.25
CA LEU A 2 -15.97 20.49 21.27
C LEU A 2 -15.32 20.35 22.65
N LEU A 3 -14.05 19.96 22.67
CA LEU A 3 -13.25 19.83 23.89
C LEU A 3 -12.21 20.95 23.94
N SER A 4 -12.01 21.48 25.14
CA SER A 4 -10.99 22.47 25.43
C SER A 4 -9.70 21.76 25.86
N ASN A 5 -8.56 22.42 25.68
CA ASN A 5 -7.27 21.95 26.19
C ASN A 5 -7.00 22.39 27.65
N LEU A 6 -8.03 22.75 28.39
CA LEU A 6 -7.94 23.06 29.83
C LEU A 6 -8.28 21.81 30.65
N GLY A 7 -7.40 21.47 31.58
CA GLY A 7 -7.60 20.42 32.56
C GLY A 7 -7.80 21.00 33.96
N TYR A 8 -8.50 20.25 34.81
CA TYR A 8 -8.73 20.60 36.21
C TYR A 8 -8.28 19.46 37.12
N SER A 9 -7.53 19.80 38.16
CA SER A 9 -7.24 18.83 39.21
C SER A 9 -8.46 18.62 40.13
N LEU A 10 -8.43 17.55 40.92
CA LEU A 10 -9.44 17.32 41.94
C LEU A 10 -9.48 18.41 43.00
N THR A 11 -8.42 19.20 43.16
CA THR A 11 -8.29 20.36 44.06
C THR A 11 -8.74 21.66 43.40
N GLY A 12 -9.16 21.63 42.10
CA GLY A 12 -9.66 22.81 41.40
C GLY A 12 -8.59 23.65 40.70
N GLU A 13 -7.36 23.20 40.68
CA GLU A 13 -6.28 23.87 39.93
C GLU A 13 -6.49 23.70 38.42
N ILE A 14 -6.16 24.75 37.65
CA ILE A 14 -6.34 24.79 36.21
C ILE A 14 -4.98 24.53 35.54
N PHE A 15 -4.99 23.61 34.58
CA PHE A 15 -3.83 23.27 33.78
C PHE A 15 -4.10 23.53 32.31
N ASN A 16 -3.13 24.09 31.60
CA ASN A 16 -3.12 24.18 30.17
C ASN A 16 -2.45 22.91 29.61
N LEU A 17 -3.23 22.08 28.91
CA LEU A 17 -2.80 20.82 28.34
C LEU A 17 -2.47 21.00 26.86
N SER A 18 -1.66 20.10 26.29
CA SER A 18 -1.48 20.04 24.84
C SER A 18 -2.79 19.59 24.16
N ALA A 19 -3.14 20.25 23.06
CA ALA A 19 -4.32 19.86 22.29
C ALA A 19 -4.19 18.44 21.73
N GLU A 20 -2.96 18.05 21.34
CA GLU A 20 -2.62 16.73 20.86
C GLU A 20 -2.81 15.67 21.95
N GLU A 21 -2.40 15.96 23.19
CA GLU A 21 -2.62 15.05 24.32
C GLU A 21 -4.11 14.85 24.60
N VAL A 22 -4.89 15.93 24.64
CA VAL A 22 -6.35 15.84 24.86
C VAL A 22 -7.02 15.05 23.75
N ALA A 23 -6.62 15.30 22.49
CA ALA A 23 -7.14 14.57 21.34
C ALA A 23 -6.82 13.08 21.42
N THR A 24 -5.56 12.74 21.78
CA THR A 24 -5.11 11.34 21.90
C THR A 24 -5.85 10.61 23.00
N GLU A 25 -5.88 11.17 24.21
CA GLU A 25 -6.59 10.55 25.34
C GLU A 25 -8.09 10.38 25.04
N THR A 26 -8.68 11.35 24.35
CA THR A 26 -10.08 11.26 23.93
C THR A 26 -10.27 10.14 22.90
N ALA A 27 -9.40 10.05 21.90
CA ALA A 27 -9.45 9.01 20.88
C ALA A 27 -9.28 7.61 21.50
N ILE A 28 -8.36 7.46 22.45
CA ILE A 28 -8.12 6.20 23.19
C ILE A 28 -9.35 5.84 24.03
N ALA A 29 -9.89 6.78 24.80
CA ALA A 29 -11.03 6.54 25.68
C ALA A 29 -12.30 6.16 24.89
N LEU A 30 -12.50 6.74 23.71
CA LEU A 30 -13.62 6.44 22.82
C LEU A 30 -13.38 5.22 21.93
N GLN A 31 -12.17 4.65 21.94
CA GLN A 31 -11.74 3.65 20.96
C GLN A 31 -12.07 4.10 19.53
N ALA A 32 -11.66 5.34 19.21
CA ALA A 32 -11.95 5.95 17.93
C ALA A 32 -11.33 5.15 16.79
N GLU A 33 -12.06 5.02 15.69
CA GLU A 33 -11.54 4.38 14.47
C GLU A 33 -10.41 5.19 13.83
N LYS A 34 -10.49 6.52 13.96
CA LYS A 34 -9.58 7.46 13.29
C LYS A 34 -9.26 8.64 14.20
N LEU A 35 -7.96 8.98 14.29
CA LEU A 35 -7.46 10.22 14.87
C LEU A 35 -6.90 11.10 13.76
N ILE A 36 -7.37 12.34 13.64
CA ILE A 36 -6.85 13.29 12.64
C ILE A 36 -6.19 14.44 13.38
N LEU A 37 -4.89 14.64 13.10
CA LEU A 37 -4.11 15.77 13.61
C LEU A 37 -3.80 16.73 12.46
N MET A 38 -4.01 18.02 12.72
CA MET A 38 -3.74 19.08 11.75
C MET A 38 -2.35 19.69 12.00
N ILE A 39 -1.46 19.63 11.01
CA ILE A 39 -0.06 20.07 11.08
C ILE A 39 0.21 21.20 10.07
N PRO A 40 1.36 21.91 10.18
CA PRO A 40 1.67 23.04 9.29
C PRO A 40 2.12 22.64 7.87
N ARG A 41 2.43 21.36 7.63
CA ARG A 41 2.88 20.81 6.34
C ARG A 41 1.82 19.86 5.75
N PRO A 42 1.89 19.55 4.45
CA PRO A 42 0.96 18.60 3.80
C PRO A 42 0.93 17.22 4.45
N GLY A 43 1.97 16.84 5.16
CA GLY A 43 2.19 15.57 5.83
C GLY A 43 3.68 15.42 6.16
N VAL A 44 4.13 14.19 6.34
CA VAL A 44 5.56 13.86 6.46
C VAL A 44 6.17 13.88 5.06
N LEU A 45 7.32 14.56 4.93
CA LEU A 45 8.07 14.63 3.68
C LEU A 45 9.33 13.78 3.78
N ASP A 46 9.68 13.11 2.69
CA ASP A 46 10.97 12.41 2.55
C ASP A 46 12.13 13.39 2.30
N ASP A 47 13.34 12.85 2.06
CA ASP A 47 14.54 13.65 1.81
C ASP A 47 14.51 14.43 0.50
N ASP A 48 13.69 13.99 -0.46
CA ASP A 48 13.49 14.64 -1.75
C ASP A 48 12.35 15.67 -1.70
N GLY A 49 11.70 15.84 -0.53
CA GLY A 49 10.57 16.75 -0.33
C GLY A 49 9.24 16.20 -0.86
N SER A 50 9.17 14.93 -1.19
CA SER A 50 7.94 14.27 -1.61
C SER A 50 7.11 13.84 -0.40
N LEU A 51 5.78 13.89 -0.53
CA LEU A 51 4.86 13.47 0.52
C LEU A 51 4.92 11.96 0.73
N VAL A 52 5.17 11.53 1.98
CA VAL A 52 5.05 10.14 2.40
C VAL A 52 3.60 9.87 2.76
N ALA A 53 2.87 9.20 1.87
CA ALA A 53 1.43 9.02 2.01
C ALA A 53 1.05 8.06 3.14
N SER A 54 1.89 7.07 3.46
CA SER A 54 1.64 6.08 4.51
C SER A 54 2.92 5.72 5.26
N LEU A 55 2.82 5.54 6.57
CA LEU A 55 3.89 5.13 7.47
C LEU A 55 3.43 3.97 8.35
N SER A 56 4.28 2.96 8.47
CA SER A 56 4.17 1.97 9.54
C SER A 56 4.54 2.59 10.90
N GLY A 57 4.26 1.88 11.99
CA GLY A 57 4.68 2.34 13.32
C GLY A 57 6.20 2.53 13.44
N ASP A 58 7.00 1.65 12.82
CA ASP A 58 8.47 1.73 12.84
C ASP A 58 8.98 2.91 12.00
N ASP A 59 8.41 3.11 10.80
CA ASP A 59 8.74 4.25 9.95
C ASP A 59 8.34 5.57 10.60
N ALA A 60 7.16 5.63 11.22
CA ALA A 60 6.70 6.82 11.95
C ALA A 60 7.66 7.18 13.10
N ARG A 61 8.18 6.19 13.83
CA ARG A 61 9.20 6.39 14.86
C ARG A 61 10.50 6.91 14.29
N PHE A 62 10.97 6.32 13.19
CA PHE A 62 12.17 6.79 12.50
C PHE A 62 12.05 8.26 12.07
N TYR A 63 10.91 8.64 11.47
CA TYR A 63 10.68 10.04 11.08
C TYR A 63 10.52 10.97 12.29
N ALA A 64 9.89 10.52 13.38
CA ALA A 64 9.78 11.31 14.61
C ALA A 64 11.17 11.65 15.17
N ASP A 65 12.04 10.66 15.31
CA ASP A 65 13.42 10.84 15.82
C ASP A 65 14.28 11.74 14.91
N LYS A 66 14.08 11.66 13.60
CA LYS A 66 14.76 12.48 12.60
C LYS A 66 14.31 13.94 12.68
N LEU A 67 13.00 14.17 12.68
CA LEU A 67 12.39 15.51 12.67
C LEU A 67 12.56 16.25 13.99
N ALA A 68 12.67 15.56 15.12
CA ALA A 68 12.92 16.16 16.44
C ALA A 68 14.19 17.03 16.51
N LYS A 69 15.15 16.80 15.61
CA LYS A 69 16.47 17.46 15.58
C LYS A 69 16.55 18.64 14.62
N LEU A 70 15.46 18.95 13.93
CA LEU A 70 15.39 19.98 12.89
C LEU A 70 14.71 21.27 13.40
N ASP A 71 14.14 22.04 12.48
CA ASP A 71 13.43 23.29 12.74
C ASP A 71 12.13 23.09 13.55
N GLU A 72 11.56 24.21 14.00
CA GLU A 72 10.36 24.22 14.86
C GLU A 72 9.13 23.56 14.19
N GLU A 73 8.92 23.75 12.88
CA GLU A 73 7.85 23.05 12.15
C GLU A 73 8.08 21.54 12.13
N SER A 74 9.31 21.10 11.92
CA SER A 74 9.69 19.69 11.95
C SER A 74 9.48 19.06 13.34
N GLN A 75 9.84 19.80 14.41
CA GLN A 75 9.60 19.36 15.79
C GLN A 75 8.09 19.25 16.10
N CYS A 76 7.27 20.14 15.52
CA CYS A 76 5.80 20.02 15.62
C CYS A 76 5.31 18.71 15.01
N ILE A 77 5.82 18.34 13.81
CA ILE A 77 5.47 17.09 13.15
C ILE A 77 5.98 15.88 13.94
N SER A 78 7.19 15.96 14.49
CA SER A 78 7.74 14.92 15.36
C SER A 78 6.82 14.63 16.54
N ARG A 79 6.36 15.67 17.27
CA ARG A 79 5.40 15.50 18.38
C ARG A 79 4.07 14.92 17.92
N ALA A 80 3.57 15.34 16.75
CA ALA A 80 2.36 14.77 16.18
C ALA A 80 2.53 13.28 15.85
N LEU A 81 3.70 12.86 15.33
CA LEU A 81 4.02 11.45 15.10
C LEU A 81 4.07 10.65 16.41
N ASP A 82 4.71 11.18 17.46
CA ASP A 82 4.73 10.53 18.78
C ASP A 82 3.32 10.36 19.35
N THR A 83 2.46 11.36 19.14
CA THR A 83 1.03 11.33 19.50
C THR A 83 0.29 10.22 18.75
N CYS A 84 0.53 10.10 17.44
CA CYS A 84 -0.03 9.01 16.61
C CYS A 84 0.46 7.64 17.06
N LEU A 85 1.75 7.48 17.37
CA LEU A 85 2.33 6.24 17.88
C LEU A 85 1.74 5.83 19.23
N ARG A 86 1.47 6.79 20.10
CA ARG A 86 0.78 6.54 21.36
C ARG A 86 -0.66 6.08 21.17
N ALA A 87 -1.42 6.75 20.29
CA ALA A 87 -2.77 6.35 19.93
C ALA A 87 -2.79 4.92 19.35
N TYR A 88 -1.88 4.65 18.45
CA TYR A 88 -1.61 3.34 17.85
C TYR A 88 -1.41 2.24 18.92
N SER A 89 -0.50 2.46 19.87
CA SER A 89 -0.20 1.49 20.94
C SER A 89 -1.42 1.22 21.85
N ASN A 90 -2.45 2.06 21.78
CA ASN A 90 -3.69 1.97 22.55
C ASN A 90 -4.92 1.68 21.69
N LYS A 91 -4.75 0.97 20.57
CA LYS A 91 -5.83 0.45 19.70
C LYS A 91 -6.60 1.51 18.90
N VAL A 92 -6.06 2.70 18.73
CA VAL A 92 -6.55 3.63 17.70
C VAL A 92 -5.82 3.28 16.41
N HIS A 93 -6.46 2.50 15.53
CA HIS A 93 -5.81 1.86 14.40
C HIS A 93 -5.34 2.82 13.31
N ARG A 94 -5.91 4.01 13.21
CA ARG A 94 -5.64 4.99 12.16
C ARG A 94 -5.38 6.37 12.73
N SER A 95 -4.24 6.95 12.38
CA SER A 95 -3.96 8.36 12.63
C SER A 95 -3.56 9.04 11.35
N HIS A 96 -4.07 10.23 11.09
CA HIS A 96 -3.80 11.00 9.88
C HIS A 96 -3.18 12.34 10.26
N LEU A 97 -2.09 12.70 9.59
CA LEU A 97 -1.48 14.02 9.65
C LEU A 97 -1.87 14.79 8.39
N ILE A 98 -2.68 15.84 8.53
CA ILE A 98 -3.15 16.66 7.40
C ILE A 98 -2.78 18.13 7.61
N SER A 99 -2.73 18.91 6.52
CA SER A 99 -2.38 20.32 6.63
C SER A 99 -3.56 21.20 7.06
N PHE A 100 -3.34 22.06 8.05
CA PHE A 100 -4.30 23.13 8.34
C PHE A 100 -4.14 24.35 7.40
N LYS A 101 -3.04 24.43 6.64
CA LYS A 101 -2.80 25.48 5.64
C LYS A 101 -3.54 25.21 4.30
N GLU A 102 -4.02 23.99 4.10
CA GLU A 102 -4.67 23.55 2.87
C GLU A 102 -6.19 23.60 2.98
N ASN A 103 -6.81 24.40 2.11
CA ASN A 103 -8.27 24.49 2.04
C ASN A 103 -8.90 23.15 1.63
N GLY A 104 -9.82 22.65 2.44
CA GLY A 104 -10.54 21.41 2.17
C GLY A 104 -9.77 20.14 2.47
N ALA A 105 -8.58 20.20 3.12
CA ALA A 105 -7.79 19.03 3.48
C ALA A 105 -8.61 18.02 4.31
N LEU A 106 -9.33 18.48 5.33
CA LEU A 106 -10.16 17.62 6.16
C LEU A 106 -11.33 17.00 5.37
N ILE A 107 -11.94 17.75 4.46
CA ILE A 107 -13.03 17.23 3.61
C ILE A 107 -12.49 16.15 2.67
N ARG A 108 -11.34 16.39 2.04
CA ARG A 108 -10.71 15.38 1.19
C ARG A 108 -10.35 14.12 1.98
N GLU A 109 -9.80 14.27 3.18
CA GLU A 109 -9.47 13.14 4.05
C GLU A 109 -10.71 12.32 4.44
N LEU A 110 -11.82 12.95 4.73
CA LEU A 110 -13.03 12.26 5.19
C LEU A 110 -13.89 11.68 4.06
N PHE A 111 -13.83 12.26 2.85
CA PHE A 111 -14.78 11.95 1.79
C PHE A 111 -14.14 11.45 0.49
N THR A 112 -12.81 11.32 0.42
CA THR A 112 -12.14 10.73 -0.75
C THR A 112 -11.29 9.53 -0.35
N ARG A 113 -11.20 8.55 -1.25
CA ARG A 113 -10.38 7.35 -1.03
C ARG A 113 -8.88 7.64 -1.03
N GLN A 114 -8.45 8.68 -1.72
CA GLN A 114 -7.03 9.07 -1.77
C GLN A 114 -6.57 9.73 -0.46
N GLY A 115 -7.53 10.22 0.32
CA GLY A 115 -7.23 10.97 1.53
C GLY A 115 -6.43 12.24 1.26
N ASN A 116 -5.83 12.77 2.30
CA ASN A 116 -4.91 13.91 2.24
C ASN A 116 -3.88 13.80 3.38
N GLY A 117 -2.59 14.01 3.08
CA GLY A 117 -1.57 13.99 4.11
C GLY A 117 -0.88 12.63 4.28
N THR A 118 -0.48 12.31 5.52
CA THR A 118 0.21 11.07 5.88
C THR A 118 -0.66 10.22 6.81
N LEU A 119 -0.92 8.99 6.40
CA LEU A 119 -1.55 7.98 7.24
C LEU A 119 -0.50 7.27 8.10
N ILE A 120 -0.76 7.13 9.39
CA ILE A 120 -0.03 6.24 10.29
C ILE A 120 -1.00 5.15 10.75
N SER A 121 -0.68 3.89 10.48
CA SER A 121 -1.56 2.77 10.83
C SER A 121 -0.81 1.59 11.45
N SER A 122 -1.53 0.84 12.33
CA SER A 122 -1.02 -0.36 13.00
C SER A 122 -0.83 -1.53 12.06
N ASP A 123 -1.78 -1.68 11.22
CA ASP A 123 -1.72 -2.59 10.13
C ASP A 123 -1.35 -1.77 8.89
N SER A 124 -0.55 -2.32 8.02
CA SER A 124 -0.59 -1.83 6.66
C SER A 124 -2.07 -1.94 6.29
N PHE A 125 -2.80 -0.80 6.28
CA PHE A 125 -4.21 -0.72 5.84
C PHE A 125 -4.39 -1.29 4.43
N GLU A 126 -3.29 -1.53 3.82
CA GLU A 126 -3.08 -2.27 2.63
C GLU A 126 -2.79 -3.71 3.02
N ASP A 127 -3.83 -4.47 3.23
CA ASP A 127 -3.68 -5.89 3.52
C ASP A 127 -3.23 -6.61 2.25
N LEU A 128 -1.91 -6.89 2.19
CA LEU A 128 -1.36 -7.75 1.16
C LEU A 128 -1.65 -9.20 1.55
N ARG A 129 -2.72 -9.74 1.03
CA ARG A 129 -3.19 -11.09 1.34
C ARG A 129 -3.45 -11.93 0.10
N VAL A 130 -3.61 -13.23 0.30
CA VAL A 130 -4.14 -14.11 -0.74
C VAL A 130 -5.60 -13.70 -1.01
N ALA A 131 -5.97 -13.68 -2.28
CA ALA A 131 -7.33 -13.35 -2.68
C ALA A 131 -8.31 -14.49 -2.34
N THR A 132 -9.55 -14.13 -2.15
CA THR A 132 -10.68 -15.03 -1.96
C THR A 132 -11.71 -14.85 -3.08
N VAL A 133 -12.68 -15.73 -3.17
CA VAL A 133 -13.75 -15.63 -4.19
C VAL A 133 -14.52 -14.30 -4.07
N GLU A 134 -14.58 -13.71 -2.89
CA GLU A 134 -15.23 -12.42 -2.64
C GLU A 134 -14.50 -11.27 -3.34
N ASP A 135 -13.20 -11.40 -3.59
CA ASP A 135 -12.35 -10.37 -4.22
C ASP A 135 -12.45 -10.36 -5.74
N VAL A 136 -13.05 -11.39 -6.35
CA VAL A 136 -13.12 -11.55 -7.83
C VAL A 136 -13.73 -10.32 -8.49
N ALA A 137 -14.77 -9.74 -7.91
CA ALA A 137 -15.39 -8.53 -8.45
C ALA A 137 -14.43 -7.32 -8.44
N GLY A 138 -13.64 -7.16 -7.36
CA GLY A 138 -12.62 -6.12 -7.22
C GLY A 138 -11.46 -6.33 -8.21
N ILE A 139 -10.97 -7.56 -8.34
CA ILE A 139 -9.91 -7.92 -9.30
C ILE A 139 -10.37 -7.62 -10.73
N LEU A 140 -11.58 -8.05 -11.11
CA LEU A 140 -12.15 -7.78 -12.45
C LEU A 140 -12.21 -6.28 -12.74
N LYS A 141 -12.63 -5.49 -11.76
CA LYS A 141 -12.67 -4.02 -11.91
C LYS A 141 -11.30 -3.42 -12.22
N LEU A 142 -10.23 -3.96 -11.63
CA LEU A 142 -8.85 -3.52 -11.88
C LEU A 142 -8.33 -3.96 -13.23
N ILE A 143 -8.59 -5.22 -13.64
CA ILE A 143 -7.96 -5.81 -14.83
C ILE A 143 -8.67 -5.47 -16.14
N ARG A 144 -10.01 -5.32 -16.15
CA ARG A 144 -10.79 -5.02 -17.35
C ARG A 144 -10.27 -3.86 -18.19
N PRO A 145 -9.97 -2.69 -17.62
CA PRO A 145 -9.42 -1.57 -18.41
C PRO A 145 -8.05 -1.90 -19.05
N LEU A 146 -7.29 -2.84 -18.47
CA LEU A 146 -5.99 -3.29 -18.99
C LEU A 146 -6.17 -4.39 -20.05
N GLU A 147 -7.19 -5.21 -19.93
CA GLU A 147 -7.60 -6.19 -20.94
C GLU A 147 -8.10 -5.50 -22.20
N GLU A 148 -8.99 -4.51 -22.07
CA GLU A 148 -9.50 -3.70 -23.18
C GLU A 148 -8.38 -2.97 -23.95
N LYS A 149 -7.33 -2.54 -23.25
CA LYS A 149 -6.13 -1.95 -23.85
C LYS A 149 -5.15 -2.99 -24.44
N GLY A 150 -5.44 -4.29 -24.30
CA GLY A 150 -4.56 -5.38 -24.73
C GLY A 150 -3.31 -5.55 -23.87
N SER A 151 -3.21 -4.88 -22.72
CA SER A 151 -2.07 -5.00 -21.79
C SER A 151 -2.12 -6.28 -20.98
N LEU A 152 -3.30 -6.79 -20.66
CA LEU A 152 -3.52 -8.08 -20.02
C LEU A 152 -4.30 -9.03 -20.94
N VAL A 153 -4.23 -10.34 -20.66
CA VAL A 153 -5.05 -11.35 -21.30
C VAL A 153 -6.41 -11.35 -20.64
N GLU A 154 -7.47 -11.37 -21.43
CA GLU A 154 -8.83 -11.44 -20.94
C GLU A 154 -9.07 -12.69 -20.09
N ARG A 155 -9.75 -12.53 -18.95
CA ARG A 155 -10.10 -13.59 -18.02
C ARG A 155 -11.60 -13.55 -17.70
N SER A 156 -12.27 -14.68 -17.87
CA SER A 156 -13.64 -14.79 -17.42
C SER A 156 -13.72 -14.82 -15.89
N ARG A 157 -14.90 -14.51 -15.38
CA ARG A 157 -15.16 -14.58 -13.92
C ARG A 157 -14.96 -16.00 -13.40
N GLU A 158 -15.45 -17.00 -14.13
CA GLU A 158 -15.36 -18.42 -13.76
C GLU A 158 -13.89 -18.89 -13.68
N LEU A 159 -13.05 -18.41 -14.61
CA LEU A 159 -11.62 -18.70 -14.59
C LEU A 159 -10.96 -18.09 -13.36
N LEU A 160 -11.26 -16.84 -13.03
CA LEU A 160 -10.72 -16.19 -11.84
C LEU A 160 -11.16 -16.87 -10.55
N GLU A 161 -12.42 -17.26 -10.44
CA GLU A 161 -12.94 -18.02 -9.29
C GLU A 161 -12.21 -19.37 -9.11
N THR A 162 -11.86 -20.03 -10.21
CA THR A 162 -11.14 -21.30 -10.20
C THR A 162 -9.65 -21.13 -9.82
N GLU A 163 -9.03 -20.02 -10.23
CA GLU A 163 -7.61 -19.75 -10.06
C GLU A 163 -7.31 -18.77 -8.94
N ILE A 164 -8.30 -18.45 -8.10
CA ILE A 164 -8.21 -17.34 -7.14
C ILE A 164 -7.06 -17.51 -6.14
N ASP A 165 -6.72 -18.72 -5.76
CA ASP A 165 -5.63 -19.03 -4.81
C ASP A 165 -4.26 -18.63 -5.34
N ASN A 166 -4.12 -18.43 -6.65
CA ASN A 166 -2.88 -17.93 -7.26
C ASN A 166 -2.73 -16.41 -7.14
N PHE A 167 -3.81 -15.70 -6.77
CA PHE A 167 -3.83 -14.26 -6.70
C PHE A 167 -3.48 -13.74 -5.31
N LYS A 168 -2.69 -12.69 -5.29
CA LYS A 168 -2.54 -11.80 -4.13
C LYS A 168 -3.12 -10.45 -4.47
N ILE A 169 -3.73 -9.84 -3.49
CA ILE A 169 -4.31 -8.51 -3.60
C ILE A 169 -3.72 -7.59 -2.55
N VAL A 170 -3.76 -6.31 -2.85
CA VAL A 170 -3.67 -5.26 -1.85
C VAL A 170 -5.07 -4.68 -1.69
N GLU A 171 -5.59 -4.79 -0.49
CA GLU A 171 -6.87 -4.24 -0.10
C GLU A 171 -6.68 -2.93 0.66
N LEU A 172 -7.53 -1.96 0.41
CA LEU A 172 -7.61 -0.71 1.14
C LEU A 172 -9.09 -0.37 1.34
N GLU A 173 -9.54 -0.27 2.59
CA GLU A 173 -10.93 0.08 2.94
C GLU A 173 -11.97 -0.77 2.17
N ASP A 174 -11.88 -2.09 2.29
CA ASP A 174 -12.75 -3.07 1.62
C ASP A 174 -12.71 -2.96 0.07
N SER A 175 -11.67 -2.35 -0.48
CA SER A 175 -11.50 -2.21 -1.93
C SER A 175 -10.18 -2.80 -2.39
N VAL A 176 -10.23 -3.66 -3.38
CA VAL A 176 -9.02 -4.17 -4.04
C VAL A 176 -8.39 -3.06 -4.88
N ILE A 177 -7.21 -2.58 -4.47
CA ILE A 177 -6.48 -1.49 -5.15
C ILE A 177 -5.32 -1.98 -6.01
N ALA A 178 -4.84 -3.19 -5.76
CA ALA A 178 -3.82 -3.83 -6.59
C ALA A 178 -3.96 -5.35 -6.53
N CYS A 179 -3.54 -6.04 -7.57
CA CYS A 179 -3.49 -7.50 -7.62
C CYS A 179 -2.31 -7.99 -8.44
N ALA A 180 -1.88 -9.23 -8.18
CA ALA A 180 -0.92 -9.98 -8.96
C ALA A 180 -1.14 -11.47 -8.77
N ALA A 181 -0.75 -12.29 -9.75
CA ALA A 181 -0.87 -13.74 -9.67
C ALA A 181 0.48 -14.43 -9.87
N LEU A 182 0.66 -15.58 -9.22
CA LEU A 182 1.80 -16.48 -9.37
C LEU A 182 1.32 -17.87 -9.79
N TYR A 183 1.73 -18.31 -10.96
CA TYR A 183 1.36 -19.61 -11.50
C TYR A 183 2.57 -20.54 -11.53
N PRO A 184 2.68 -21.53 -10.64
CA PRO A 184 3.73 -22.53 -10.70
C PRO A 184 3.65 -23.35 -12.00
N ILE A 185 4.80 -23.58 -12.64
CA ILE A 185 4.92 -24.36 -13.87
C ILE A 185 6.07 -25.36 -13.71
N GLY A 186 5.74 -26.62 -13.50
CA GLY A 186 6.72 -27.63 -13.13
C GLY A 186 7.31 -27.39 -11.74
N GLU A 187 8.53 -27.90 -11.52
CA GLU A 187 9.18 -27.82 -10.19
C GLU A 187 10.04 -26.57 -9.99
N ASP A 188 10.57 -26.01 -11.08
CA ASP A 188 11.61 -24.96 -11.03
C ASP A 188 11.12 -23.57 -11.41
N PHE A 189 9.96 -23.45 -12.06
CA PHE A 189 9.47 -22.19 -12.63
C PHE A 189 8.12 -21.74 -12.09
N ALA A 190 7.91 -20.42 -12.05
CA ALA A 190 6.57 -19.83 -11.94
C ALA A 190 6.42 -18.61 -12.87
N GLU A 191 5.22 -18.42 -13.38
CA GLU A 191 4.84 -17.21 -14.13
C GLU A 191 4.25 -16.19 -13.18
N VAL A 192 4.81 -14.99 -13.19
CA VAL A 192 4.19 -13.81 -12.59
C VAL A 192 3.27 -13.18 -13.62
N ALA A 193 2.00 -13.09 -13.32
CA ALA A 193 0.99 -12.59 -14.24
C ALA A 193 0.04 -11.61 -13.56
N CYS A 194 -0.75 -10.92 -14.38
CA CYS A 194 -1.88 -10.10 -13.92
C CYS A 194 -1.52 -9.03 -12.87
N ILE A 195 -0.33 -8.42 -12.94
CA ILE A 195 -0.02 -7.28 -12.08
C ILE A 195 -0.84 -6.09 -12.56
N ALA A 196 -1.76 -5.65 -11.71
CA ALA A 196 -2.62 -4.51 -11.96
C ALA A 196 -2.71 -3.65 -10.69
N ILE A 197 -2.66 -2.33 -10.87
CA ILE A 197 -2.75 -1.35 -9.78
C ILE A 197 -3.73 -0.27 -10.24
N ASP A 198 -4.65 0.10 -9.37
CA ASP A 198 -5.57 1.22 -9.62
C ASP A 198 -4.78 2.49 -9.94
N ASN A 199 -5.21 3.24 -10.95
CA ASN A 199 -4.50 4.42 -11.45
C ASN A 199 -4.25 5.48 -10.36
N SER A 200 -5.16 5.56 -9.39
CA SER A 200 -5.09 6.50 -8.27
C SER A 200 -3.99 6.13 -7.26
N PHE A 201 -3.53 4.89 -7.28
CA PHE A 201 -2.55 4.34 -6.34
C PHE A 201 -1.23 3.96 -7.02
N GLN A 202 -1.03 4.30 -8.29
CA GLN A 202 0.23 4.07 -8.98
C GLN A 202 1.36 4.93 -8.37
N LYS A 203 2.60 4.42 -8.45
CA LYS A 203 3.83 5.04 -7.90
C LYS A 203 3.96 5.02 -6.38
N ASN A 204 3.06 4.39 -5.65
CA ASN A 204 3.10 4.25 -4.19
C ASN A 204 3.79 2.94 -3.74
N GLY A 205 4.56 2.27 -4.61
CA GLY A 205 5.32 1.07 -4.26
C GLY A 205 4.53 -0.25 -4.24
N TYR A 206 3.23 -0.25 -4.51
CA TYR A 206 2.40 -1.47 -4.47
C TYR A 206 2.86 -2.57 -5.41
N GLY A 207 3.33 -2.22 -6.60
CA GLY A 207 3.90 -3.19 -7.54
C GLY A 207 5.12 -3.90 -6.96
N ASP A 208 5.98 -3.16 -6.28
CA ASP A 208 7.18 -3.69 -5.63
C ASP A 208 6.83 -4.63 -4.48
N ARG A 209 5.86 -4.26 -3.65
CA ARG A 209 5.37 -5.07 -2.54
C ARG A 209 4.74 -6.37 -3.03
N LEU A 210 3.88 -6.31 -4.06
CA LEU A 210 3.28 -7.49 -4.69
C LEU A 210 4.38 -8.41 -5.26
N LEU A 211 5.30 -7.88 -6.05
CA LEU A 211 6.37 -8.66 -6.65
C LEU A 211 7.26 -9.32 -5.59
N SER A 212 7.69 -8.59 -4.56
CA SER A 212 8.49 -9.13 -3.46
C SER A 212 7.76 -10.24 -2.69
N SER A 213 6.44 -10.08 -2.51
CA SER A 213 5.61 -11.11 -1.87
C SER A 213 5.49 -12.37 -2.73
N LEU A 214 5.34 -12.23 -4.07
CA LEU A 214 5.32 -13.36 -5.00
C LEU A 214 6.69 -14.05 -5.07
N GLU A 215 7.79 -13.29 -5.07
CA GLU A 215 9.16 -13.84 -5.02
C GLU A 215 9.38 -14.66 -3.73
N SER A 216 8.94 -14.15 -2.60
CA SER A 216 9.04 -14.85 -1.31
C SER A 216 8.20 -16.13 -1.32
N GLN A 217 7.00 -16.09 -1.88
CA GLN A 217 6.13 -17.26 -2.04
C GLN A 217 6.78 -18.32 -2.96
N ALA A 218 7.34 -17.90 -4.09
CA ALA A 218 8.03 -18.77 -5.04
C ALA A 218 9.23 -19.46 -4.36
N LYS A 219 10.06 -18.70 -3.63
CA LYS A 219 11.20 -19.25 -2.85
C LYS A 219 10.74 -20.27 -1.81
N ALA A 220 9.70 -19.96 -1.06
CA ALA A 220 9.13 -20.87 -0.04
C ALA A 220 8.60 -22.17 -0.67
N ALA A 221 8.11 -22.11 -1.92
CA ALA A 221 7.68 -23.26 -2.69
C ALA A 221 8.82 -24.03 -3.39
N GLY A 222 10.09 -23.61 -3.22
CA GLY A 222 11.25 -24.24 -3.85
C GLY A 222 11.47 -23.87 -5.32
N ILE A 223 10.72 -22.91 -5.84
CA ILE A 223 10.84 -22.42 -7.22
C ILE A 223 12.12 -21.61 -7.36
N LYS A 224 12.90 -21.90 -8.39
CA LYS A 224 14.22 -21.30 -8.63
C LYS A 224 14.18 -20.11 -9.58
N LYS A 225 13.16 -20.05 -10.45
CA LYS A 225 13.06 -19.06 -11.53
C LYS A 225 11.64 -18.55 -11.64
N ILE A 226 11.48 -17.24 -11.75
CA ILE A 226 10.20 -16.63 -12.10
C ILE A 226 10.33 -15.92 -13.44
N PHE A 227 9.27 -15.91 -14.20
CA PHE A 227 9.23 -15.19 -15.47
C PHE A 227 7.93 -14.42 -15.64
N VAL A 228 7.94 -13.47 -16.55
CA VAL A 228 6.78 -12.65 -16.91
C VAL A 228 6.72 -12.48 -18.42
N LEU A 229 5.52 -12.44 -18.95
CA LEU A 229 5.23 -12.08 -20.35
C LEU A 229 4.56 -10.72 -20.38
N THR A 230 5.26 -9.68 -20.82
CA THR A 230 4.76 -8.30 -20.79
C THR A 230 4.86 -7.62 -22.16
N THR A 231 3.87 -6.76 -22.45
CA THR A 231 3.88 -5.89 -23.65
C THR A 231 4.27 -4.45 -23.31
N VAL A 232 4.09 -4.02 -22.04
CA VAL A 232 4.19 -2.60 -21.66
C VAL A 232 5.22 -2.37 -20.56
N ALA A 233 5.31 -3.25 -19.56
CA ALA A 233 6.05 -3.01 -18.32
C ALA A 233 7.50 -3.54 -18.33
N SER A 234 8.10 -3.81 -19.49
CA SER A 234 9.44 -4.42 -19.57
C SER A 234 10.51 -3.65 -18.81
N HIS A 235 10.54 -2.31 -18.91
CA HIS A 235 11.51 -1.48 -18.21
C HIS A 235 11.41 -1.58 -16.69
N TRP A 236 10.18 -1.66 -16.17
CA TRP A 236 9.98 -1.81 -14.73
C TRP A 236 10.53 -3.15 -14.23
N PHE A 237 10.24 -4.25 -14.93
CA PHE A 237 10.78 -5.57 -14.58
C PHE A 237 12.31 -5.66 -14.71
N LEU A 238 12.90 -5.05 -15.73
CA LEU A 238 14.36 -4.95 -15.86
C LEU A 238 14.97 -4.26 -14.64
N GLY A 239 14.35 -3.17 -14.16
CA GLY A 239 14.75 -2.48 -12.93
C GLY A 239 14.61 -3.33 -11.66
N LYS A 240 13.84 -4.45 -11.71
CA LYS A 240 13.68 -5.42 -10.60
C LYS A 240 14.56 -6.65 -10.72
N GLY A 241 15.54 -6.64 -11.64
CA GLY A 241 16.52 -7.70 -11.81
C GLY A 241 16.06 -8.84 -12.72
N PHE A 242 15.00 -8.64 -13.50
CA PHE A 242 14.66 -9.55 -14.60
C PHE A 242 15.55 -9.30 -15.80
N LEU A 243 15.82 -10.32 -16.57
CA LEU A 243 16.57 -10.27 -17.82
C LEU A 243 15.68 -10.69 -18.99
N GLU A 244 15.83 -10.05 -20.14
CA GLU A 244 15.12 -10.44 -21.36
C GLU A 244 15.68 -11.78 -21.86
N VAL A 245 14.81 -12.72 -22.16
CA VAL A 245 15.17 -14.09 -22.60
C VAL A 245 14.33 -14.49 -23.81
N GLU A 246 14.80 -15.51 -24.53
CA GLU A 246 14.03 -16.09 -25.63
C GLU A 246 12.90 -16.99 -25.10
N LEU A 247 11.84 -17.18 -25.88
CA LEU A 247 10.75 -18.07 -25.50
C LEU A 247 11.20 -19.50 -25.26
N THR A 248 12.25 -19.92 -25.94
CA THR A 248 12.89 -21.24 -25.79
C THR A 248 13.47 -21.49 -24.41
N ASP A 249 13.79 -20.44 -23.65
CA ASP A 249 14.32 -20.51 -22.28
C ASP A 249 13.23 -20.72 -21.24
N LEU A 250 11.97 -20.58 -21.65
CA LEU A 250 10.79 -20.78 -20.80
C LEU A 250 10.32 -22.25 -20.82
N PRO A 251 9.53 -22.70 -19.83
CA PRO A 251 8.98 -24.05 -19.80
C PRO A 251 8.19 -24.38 -21.07
N LYS A 252 8.39 -25.59 -21.63
CA LYS A 252 7.69 -26.05 -22.84
C LYS A 252 6.16 -25.98 -22.75
N GLN A 253 5.63 -26.19 -21.57
CA GLN A 253 4.19 -26.07 -21.28
C GLN A 253 3.65 -24.68 -21.60
N ARG A 254 4.47 -23.64 -21.49
CA ARG A 254 4.07 -22.26 -21.77
C ARG A 254 4.17 -21.88 -23.25
N HIS A 255 5.02 -22.56 -24.04
CA HIS A 255 5.19 -22.29 -25.47
C HIS A 255 3.87 -22.45 -26.26
N GLY A 256 3.08 -23.48 -25.93
CA GLY A 256 1.78 -23.74 -26.59
C GLY A 256 0.68 -22.74 -26.26
N LEU A 257 0.86 -21.99 -25.16
CA LEU A 257 -0.10 -20.99 -24.68
C LEU A 257 0.34 -19.55 -25.00
N TYR A 258 1.47 -19.38 -25.65
CA TYR A 258 1.99 -18.05 -26.01
C TYR A 258 1.17 -17.44 -27.14
N ASN A 259 0.65 -16.24 -26.90
CA ASN A 259 -0.07 -15.49 -27.90
C ASN A 259 0.89 -14.65 -28.76
N TYR A 260 1.24 -15.17 -29.96
CA TYR A 260 2.12 -14.51 -30.91
C TYR A 260 1.60 -13.16 -31.43
N GLN A 261 0.30 -12.93 -31.42
CA GLN A 261 -0.28 -11.66 -31.87
C GLN A 261 0.03 -10.51 -30.91
N ARG A 262 0.19 -10.79 -29.62
CA ARG A 262 0.53 -9.79 -28.61
C ARG A 262 2.00 -9.37 -28.62
N LYS A 263 2.91 -10.17 -29.18
CA LYS A 263 4.36 -9.92 -29.20
C LYS A 263 4.91 -9.55 -27.81
N SER A 264 4.49 -10.25 -26.77
CA SER A 264 4.97 -10.04 -25.41
C SER A 264 6.45 -10.35 -25.32
N LYS A 265 7.22 -9.51 -24.63
CA LYS A 265 8.59 -9.83 -24.25
C LYS A 265 8.58 -10.82 -23.11
N ALA A 266 9.49 -11.79 -23.16
CA ALA A 266 9.75 -12.73 -22.10
C ALA A 266 10.89 -12.22 -21.22
N LEU A 267 10.64 -12.11 -19.93
CA LEU A 267 11.63 -11.67 -18.95
C LEU A 267 11.69 -12.69 -17.83
N LEU A 268 12.90 -13.05 -17.38
CA LEU A 268 13.17 -14.10 -16.41
C LEU A 268 14.07 -13.58 -15.31
N LYS A 269 13.79 -14.00 -14.08
CA LYS A 269 14.62 -13.74 -12.89
C LYS A 269 14.92 -15.04 -12.17
N VAL A 270 16.17 -15.24 -11.79
CA VAL A 270 16.61 -16.31 -10.88
C VAL A 270 16.42 -15.80 -9.45
N LEU A 271 15.81 -16.60 -8.58
CA LEU A 271 15.43 -16.25 -7.21
C LEU A 271 16.54 -16.50 -6.17
#